data_75307ebe59cb8a46fa0703baaae8f413
#
_entry.id   75307ebe59cb8a46fa0703baaae8f413
#
_cell.length_a   1.000
_cell.length_b   1.000
_cell.length_c   1.000
_cell.angle_alpha   90.00
_cell.angle_beta   90.00
_cell.angle_gamma   90.00
#
_symmetry.space_group_name_H-M   'P 1'
#
loop_
_entity.id
_entity.type
_entity.pdbx_description
1 polymer ?
#
loop_
_entity_poly.entity_id
_entity_poly.type
_entity_poly.pdbx_seq_one_letter_code
_entity_poly.pdbx_strand_id
1 'polypeptide(L)'
;MVTPVKEDTELVTINIDGKDYQVPKGGNLVDMAKWVAGNDIPVFCYHPKMDPVGMCRMCLIELGGVARDRATGDIQYNDDGTPQIRWFPKLQTACTQTVNDGMYIKTNTEQVKEGRESVIEFLLTSHPLDCPICDKGGECPLQNLTMAHGNGVSRMYFDDKMHLNKHYPLGDLIYLDRERCIQCARCIRFQDEIVGDDVLAFHERGRRLQIITNSDPGFDTYFSGNTTDICPVGALTTGDFRFGARPWELTEVPSISPWDAAGENISLSTRLDRHFGGKAMIKRVMPRQNEYVNEIWISDKTRFGHHFTRSDNRLSKIQIRKGSNFSESTWDSTFKAVAKTLKEANGSVAAIAGGSATNEDLYELAQLVTGLGGDKLGAWSPTHTGADLVAQVGLPEGSNLGELGAGDAILVIASDLEEEVPMWRLRLKTAQDRGAYLRWWRMGAILVWKNWLPKTPISKGVSLMAQQFVMKLVARLL
;
A
#
# COMPACT_ATOMS: atom_id res chain seq x y z
N MET A 1 -10.28 2.69 6.03
CA MET A 1 -11.56 1.98 6.28
C MET A 1 -11.25 0.84 7.22
N VAL A 2 -12.07 0.64 8.22
CA VAL A 2 -11.98 -0.53 9.11
C VAL A 2 -12.32 -1.76 8.26
N THR A 3 -11.61 -2.86 8.46
CA THR A 3 -11.94 -4.15 7.85
C THR A 3 -13.43 -4.43 8.09
N PRO A 4 -14.22 -4.86 7.10
CA PRO A 4 -15.62 -5.14 7.32
C PRO A 4 -15.79 -6.12 8.48
N VAL A 5 -16.61 -5.72 9.43
CA VAL A 5 -16.93 -6.53 10.62
C VAL A 5 -17.64 -7.78 10.11
N LYS A 6 -17.13 -8.96 10.42
CA LYS A 6 -17.85 -10.22 10.12
C LYS A 6 -19.16 -10.22 10.87
N GLU A 7 -20.24 -10.70 10.26
CA GLU A 7 -21.60 -10.71 10.83
C GLU A 7 -21.70 -11.36 12.21
N ASP A 8 -20.81 -12.27 12.56
CA ASP A 8 -20.75 -12.99 13.84
C ASP A 8 -19.82 -12.35 14.89
N THR A 9 -19.42 -11.08 14.73
CA THR A 9 -18.48 -10.46 15.68
C THR A 9 -19.21 -10.01 16.95
N GLU A 10 -18.76 -10.49 18.13
CA GLU A 10 -19.25 -10.06 19.44
C GLU A 10 -19.08 -8.54 19.57
N LEU A 11 -20.20 -7.83 19.82
CA LEU A 11 -20.17 -6.39 20.08
C LEU A 11 -20.01 -6.14 21.58
N VAL A 12 -19.23 -5.14 21.93
CA VAL A 12 -18.98 -4.70 23.30
C VAL A 12 -19.26 -3.21 23.43
N THR A 13 -19.59 -2.77 24.65
CA THR A 13 -19.85 -1.37 24.96
C THR A 13 -18.59 -0.70 25.49
N ILE A 14 -18.20 0.40 24.85
CA ILE A 14 -17.15 1.29 25.34
C ILE A 14 -17.66 2.71 25.48
N ASN A 15 -17.13 3.45 26.45
CA ASN A 15 -17.43 4.86 26.64
C ASN A 15 -16.28 5.73 26.12
N ILE A 16 -16.55 6.60 25.16
CA ILE A 16 -15.57 7.57 24.65
C ILE A 16 -16.08 8.98 24.94
N ASP A 17 -15.34 9.74 25.73
CA ASP A 17 -15.64 11.12 26.13
C ASP A 17 -17.07 11.30 26.64
N GLY A 18 -17.57 10.34 27.45
CA GLY A 18 -18.88 10.36 28.09
C GLY A 18 -20.05 9.82 27.26
N LYS A 19 -19.78 9.25 26.06
CA LYS A 19 -20.79 8.60 25.22
C LYS A 19 -20.49 7.12 25.03
N ASP A 20 -21.53 6.31 25.12
CA ASP A 20 -21.43 4.86 24.90
C ASP A 20 -21.55 4.51 23.41
N TYR A 21 -20.72 3.59 22.99
CA TYR A 21 -20.67 3.07 21.62
C TYR A 21 -20.58 1.55 21.62
N GLN A 22 -21.29 0.92 20.66
CA GLN A 22 -21.17 -0.50 20.37
C GLN A 22 -20.09 -0.71 19.31
N VAL A 23 -19.09 -1.53 19.61
CA VAL A 23 -17.96 -1.79 18.75
C VAL A 23 -17.59 -3.27 18.74
N PRO A 24 -16.98 -3.78 17.67
CA PRO A 24 -16.45 -5.13 17.61
C PRO A 24 -15.40 -5.37 18.70
N LYS A 25 -15.58 -6.43 19.49
CA LYS A 25 -14.60 -6.88 20.46
C LYS A 25 -13.28 -7.23 19.78
N GLY A 26 -12.17 -6.84 20.38
CA GLY A 26 -10.84 -7.14 19.83
C GLY A 26 -10.34 -6.16 18.79
N GLY A 27 -11.12 -5.16 18.39
CA GLY A 27 -10.70 -4.10 17.49
C GLY A 27 -9.62 -3.19 18.10
N ASN A 28 -8.81 -2.53 17.27
CA ASN A 28 -7.85 -1.52 17.74
C ASN A 28 -8.59 -0.25 18.18
N LEU A 29 -8.24 0.29 19.34
CA LEU A 29 -8.97 1.45 19.91
C LEU A 29 -8.88 2.71 19.04
N VAL A 30 -7.75 2.96 18.34
CA VAL A 30 -7.61 4.11 17.42
C VAL A 30 -8.62 4.01 16.28
N ASP A 31 -8.71 2.83 15.66
CA ASP A 31 -9.62 2.61 14.53
C ASP A 31 -11.08 2.65 14.97
N MET A 32 -11.39 2.05 16.12
CA MET A 32 -12.75 2.04 16.64
C MET A 32 -13.21 3.45 17.03
N ALA A 33 -12.37 4.25 17.71
CA ALA A 33 -12.69 5.62 18.06
C ALA A 33 -12.96 6.50 16.82
N LYS A 34 -12.17 6.33 15.78
CA LYS A 34 -12.38 7.02 14.51
C LYS A 34 -13.68 6.59 13.84
N TRP A 35 -13.96 5.29 13.82
CA TRP A 35 -15.13 4.72 13.14
C TRP A 35 -16.44 5.12 13.79
N VAL A 36 -16.58 4.95 15.13
CA VAL A 36 -17.88 5.14 15.80
C VAL A 36 -18.10 6.56 16.32
N ALA A 37 -17.04 7.24 16.77
CA ALA A 37 -17.14 8.55 17.40
C ALA A 37 -16.65 9.68 16.47
N GLY A 38 -16.10 9.37 15.30
CA GLY A 38 -15.42 10.35 14.45
C GLY A 38 -14.18 10.98 15.14
N ASN A 39 -13.72 10.37 16.24
CA ASN A 39 -12.59 10.86 17.02
C ASN A 39 -11.28 10.38 16.40
N ASP A 40 -10.55 11.30 15.76
CA ASP A 40 -9.26 11.01 15.11
C ASP A 40 -8.13 11.16 16.13
N ILE A 41 -7.91 10.11 16.93
CA ILE A 41 -6.79 10.07 17.88
C ILE A 41 -5.46 10.19 17.11
N PRO A 42 -4.62 11.21 17.42
CA PRO A 42 -3.42 11.49 16.63
C PRO A 42 -2.37 10.38 16.74
N VAL A 43 -1.76 10.02 15.62
CA VAL A 43 -0.75 8.94 15.54
C VAL A 43 0.40 9.30 14.60
N PHE A 44 1.62 8.79 14.90
CA PHE A 44 2.74 8.79 13.97
C PHE A 44 3.21 7.37 13.64
N CYS A 45 3.49 6.54 14.66
CA CYS A 45 4.03 5.20 14.43
C CYS A 45 2.97 4.15 14.08
N TYR A 46 1.73 4.36 14.48
CA TYR A 46 0.61 3.46 14.19
C TYR A 46 0.19 3.53 12.71
N HIS A 47 -0.11 2.38 12.16
CA HIS A 47 -0.69 2.23 10.84
C HIS A 47 -1.66 1.03 10.86
N PRO A 48 -2.89 1.15 10.31
CA PRO A 48 -3.93 0.10 10.46
C PRO A 48 -3.60 -1.24 9.79
N LYS A 49 -2.61 -1.27 8.90
CA LYS A 49 -2.15 -2.50 8.23
C LYS A 49 -0.87 -3.08 8.83
N MET A 50 -0.37 -2.56 9.94
CA MET A 50 0.84 -3.04 10.62
C MET A 50 0.59 -3.20 12.11
N ASP A 51 1.31 -4.08 12.77
CA ASP A 51 1.18 -4.32 14.19
C ASP A 51 1.47 -3.06 15.03
N PRO A 52 0.70 -2.76 16.08
CA PRO A 52 0.90 -1.58 16.87
C PRO A 52 2.16 -1.71 17.75
N VAL A 53 2.99 -0.66 17.79
CA VAL A 53 4.27 -0.65 18.52
C VAL A 53 4.33 0.37 19.66
N GLY A 54 3.47 1.40 19.65
CA GLY A 54 3.40 2.40 20.73
C GLY A 54 4.63 3.28 20.90
N MET A 55 5.54 3.39 19.93
CA MET A 55 6.83 4.08 20.05
C MET A 55 6.71 5.59 20.15
N CYS A 56 5.88 6.23 19.33
CA CYS A 56 5.82 7.69 19.22
C CYS A 56 5.08 8.36 20.39
N ARG A 57 4.25 7.66 21.10
CA ARG A 57 3.45 8.14 22.24
C ARG A 57 2.44 9.25 21.89
N MET A 58 2.21 9.55 20.63
CA MET A 58 1.28 10.62 20.22
C MET A 58 -0.19 10.29 20.52
N CYS A 59 -0.56 9.02 20.51
CA CYS A 59 -1.93 8.55 20.75
C CYS A 59 -2.30 8.41 22.24
N LEU A 60 -1.76 9.28 23.11
CA LEU A 60 -2.05 9.26 24.54
C LEU A 60 -3.51 9.55 24.83
N ILE A 61 -4.08 8.77 25.76
CA ILE A 61 -5.46 8.88 26.28
C ILE A 61 -5.45 8.61 27.79
N GLU A 62 -6.49 9.06 28.48
CA GLU A 62 -6.85 8.46 29.76
C GLU A 62 -7.70 7.22 29.50
N LEU A 63 -7.33 6.14 30.15
CA LEU A 63 -8.03 4.86 30.07
C LEU A 63 -8.49 4.45 31.45
N GLY A 64 -9.74 3.96 31.54
CA GLY A 64 -10.33 3.42 32.75
C GLY A 64 -11.21 2.22 32.44
N GLY A 65 -11.64 1.58 33.47
CA GLY A 65 -12.61 0.49 33.40
C GLY A 65 -13.51 0.49 34.61
N VAL A 66 -14.62 -0.22 34.52
CA VAL A 66 -15.56 -0.37 35.63
C VAL A 66 -14.85 -1.00 36.83
N ALA A 67 -14.96 -0.33 38.00
CA ALA A 67 -14.37 -0.83 39.23
C ALA A 67 -15.17 -2.08 39.69
N ARG A 68 -14.43 -3.14 39.99
CA ARG A 68 -15.00 -4.38 40.51
C ARG A 68 -14.42 -4.68 41.90
N ASP A 69 -15.28 -5.19 42.77
CA ASP A 69 -14.85 -5.74 44.05
C ASP A 69 -13.86 -6.92 43.80
N ARG A 70 -12.79 -6.97 44.56
CA ARG A 70 -11.74 -8.00 44.36
C ARG A 70 -12.17 -9.39 44.85
N ALA A 71 -13.09 -9.45 45.80
CA ALA A 71 -13.50 -10.70 46.42
C ALA A 71 -14.72 -11.33 45.72
N THR A 72 -15.70 -10.50 45.29
CA THR A 72 -16.96 -10.95 44.68
C THR A 72 -16.96 -10.81 43.15
N GLY A 73 -16.15 -9.91 42.59
CA GLY A 73 -16.16 -9.58 41.16
C GLY A 73 -17.30 -8.62 40.77
N ASP A 74 -18.13 -8.19 41.70
CA ASP A 74 -19.28 -7.34 41.45
C ASP A 74 -18.86 -5.91 41.07
N ILE A 75 -19.67 -5.26 40.25
CA ILE A 75 -19.47 -3.86 39.86
C ILE A 75 -19.76 -2.96 41.08
N GLN A 76 -18.84 -2.06 41.35
CA GLN A 76 -19.00 -1.01 42.34
C GLN A 76 -19.73 0.18 41.73
N TYR A 77 -20.70 0.74 42.44
CA TYR A 77 -21.48 1.88 42.00
C TYR A 77 -21.24 3.08 42.92
N ASN A 78 -21.36 4.28 42.34
CA ASN A 78 -21.41 5.53 43.06
C ASN A 78 -22.79 5.72 43.73
N ASP A 79 -22.90 6.71 44.60
CA ASP A 79 -24.17 7.03 45.31
C ASP A 79 -25.33 7.42 44.37
N ASP A 80 -25.01 7.87 43.15
CA ASP A 80 -25.95 8.23 42.07
C ASP A 80 -26.37 7.04 41.20
N GLY A 81 -25.92 5.83 41.52
CA GLY A 81 -26.21 4.61 40.75
C GLY A 81 -25.38 4.43 39.47
N THR A 82 -24.41 5.32 39.18
CA THR A 82 -23.50 5.14 38.07
C THR A 82 -22.36 4.18 38.43
N PRO A 83 -21.81 3.40 37.47
CA PRO A 83 -20.64 2.56 37.73
C PRO A 83 -19.44 3.41 38.16
N GLN A 84 -18.76 2.98 39.21
CA GLN A 84 -17.52 3.60 39.61
C GLN A 84 -16.42 3.24 38.60
N ILE A 85 -15.70 4.25 38.11
CA ILE A 85 -14.63 4.06 37.10
C ILE A 85 -13.29 4.14 37.78
N ARG A 86 -12.50 3.10 37.58
CA ARG A 86 -11.11 3.06 38.01
C ARG A 86 -10.20 3.45 36.85
N TRP A 87 -9.65 4.66 36.92
CA TRP A 87 -8.72 5.19 35.92
C TRP A 87 -7.29 4.67 36.15
N PHE A 88 -6.56 4.40 35.05
CA PHE A 88 -5.14 4.15 35.12
C PHE A 88 -4.42 5.43 35.57
N PRO A 89 -3.39 5.31 36.43
CA PRO A 89 -2.72 6.48 37.00
C PRO A 89 -1.82 7.23 35.98
N LYS A 90 -1.54 6.62 34.84
CA LYS A 90 -0.72 7.19 33.77
C LYS A 90 -1.49 7.10 32.44
N LEU A 91 -1.27 8.08 31.57
CA LEU A 91 -1.78 8.05 30.20
C LEU A 91 -1.34 6.77 29.49
N GLN A 92 -2.26 6.21 28.73
CA GLN A 92 -2.06 5.00 27.93
C GLN A 92 -1.95 5.34 26.45
N THR A 93 -1.29 4.48 25.66
CA THR A 93 -1.27 4.60 24.20
C THR A 93 -2.50 3.90 23.62
N ALA A 94 -3.37 4.63 22.94
CA ALA A 94 -4.56 4.07 22.33
C ALA A 94 -4.26 3.02 21.27
N CYS A 95 -3.21 3.21 20.47
CA CYS A 95 -2.85 2.28 19.39
C CYS A 95 -2.47 0.87 19.87
N THR A 96 -2.08 0.71 21.13
CA THR A 96 -1.74 -0.60 21.73
C THR A 96 -2.89 -1.19 22.55
N GLN A 97 -4.04 -0.54 22.56
CA GLN A 97 -5.22 -1.02 23.29
C GLN A 97 -6.14 -1.79 22.34
N THR A 98 -6.51 -2.98 22.80
CA THR A 98 -7.54 -3.80 22.18
C THR A 98 -8.86 -3.56 22.91
N VAL A 99 -9.91 -3.30 22.15
CA VAL A 99 -11.24 -2.97 22.72
C VAL A 99 -11.86 -4.16 23.43
N ASN A 100 -12.30 -3.92 24.66
CA ASN A 100 -13.03 -4.87 25.49
C ASN A 100 -14.21 -4.17 26.14
N ASP A 101 -15.17 -4.95 26.64
CA ASP A 101 -16.38 -4.45 27.29
C ASP A 101 -16.09 -3.63 28.56
N GLY A 102 -16.83 -2.55 28.74
CA GLY A 102 -16.71 -1.68 29.92
C GLY A 102 -15.46 -0.81 29.94
N MET A 103 -14.81 -0.55 28.81
CA MET A 103 -13.71 0.41 28.71
C MET A 103 -14.24 1.84 28.71
N TYR A 104 -13.60 2.71 29.48
CA TYR A 104 -13.84 4.15 29.52
C TYR A 104 -12.61 4.91 29.03
N ILE A 105 -12.81 5.79 28.07
CA ILE A 105 -11.76 6.50 27.35
C ILE A 105 -12.03 8.00 27.40
N LYS A 106 -11.02 8.81 27.76
CA LYS A 106 -11.05 10.25 27.58
C LYS A 106 -9.91 10.66 26.65
N THR A 107 -10.27 11.36 25.59
CA THR A 107 -9.33 11.73 24.54
C THR A 107 -8.94 13.18 24.55
N ASN A 108 -9.61 14.03 25.34
CA ASN A 108 -9.46 15.49 25.29
C ASN A 108 -9.40 16.14 26.68
N THR A 109 -8.81 15.48 27.68
CA THR A 109 -8.53 16.10 28.99
C THR A 109 -7.29 16.98 28.91
N GLU A 110 -7.11 17.86 29.91
CA GLU A 110 -5.93 18.74 30.00
C GLU A 110 -4.65 17.91 30.05
N GLN A 111 -4.62 16.84 30.85
CA GLN A 111 -3.47 15.94 30.94
C GLN A 111 -3.12 15.28 29.59
N VAL A 112 -4.14 14.91 28.79
CA VAL A 112 -3.94 14.35 27.45
C VAL A 112 -3.36 15.41 26.51
N LYS A 113 -3.85 16.64 26.56
CA LYS A 113 -3.35 17.76 25.72
C LYS A 113 -1.90 18.07 26.06
N GLU A 114 -1.57 18.25 27.32
CA GLU A 114 -0.19 18.49 27.80
C GLU A 114 0.75 17.34 27.39
N GLY A 115 0.26 16.09 27.50
CA GLY A 115 1.03 14.91 27.08
C GLY A 115 1.35 14.92 25.59
N ARG A 116 0.37 15.23 24.74
CA ARG A 116 0.55 15.32 23.28
C ARG A 116 1.43 16.49 22.87
N GLU A 117 1.24 17.65 23.48
CA GLU A 117 2.07 18.83 23.28
C GLU A 117 3.53 18.53 23.58
N SER A 118 3.81 17.89 24.73
CA SER A 118 5.16 17.47 25.11
C SER A 118 5.78 16.50 24.11
N VAL A 119 5.01 15.52 23.62
CA VAL A 119 5.48 14.57 22.58
C VAL A 119 5.88 15.31 21.31
N ILE A 120 5.07 16.24 20.84
CA ILE A 120 5.39 17.04 19.64
C ILE A 120 6.64 17.88 19.88
N GLU A 121 6.75 18.53 21.01
CA GLU A 121 7.93 19.32 21.36
C GLU A 121 9.21 18.45 21.33
N PHE A 122 9.19 17.24 21.90
CA PHE A 122 10.31 16.31 21.82
C PHE A 122 10.64 15.90 20.38
N LEU A 123 9.66 15.65 19.53
CA LEU A 123 9.90 15.35 18.11
C LEU A 123 10.53 16.52 17.37
N LEU A 124 10.15 17.75 17.72
CA LEU A 124 10.65 18.96 17.08
C LEU A 124 12.03 19.41 17.58
N THR A 125 12.54 18.88 18.72
CA THR A 125 13.85 19.28 19.28
C THR A 125 15.00 19.13 18.29
N SER A 126 15.00 18.07 17.48
CA SER A 126 16.03 17.82 16.47
C SER A 126 15.52 17.90 15.02
N HIS A 127 14.21 18.07 14.82
CA HIS A 127 13.65 18.20 13.48
C HIS A 127 14.10 19.51 12.83
N PRO A 128 14.63 19.49 11.57
CA PRO A 128 15.17 20.69 10.92
C PRO A 128 14.07 21.64 10.47
N LEU A 129 14.43 22.92 10.26
CA LEU A 129 13.53 23.93 9.70
C LEU A 129 13.43 23.85 8.16
N ASP A 130 13.26 22.66 7.65
CA ASP A 130 13.32 22.33 6.23
C ASP A 130 11.97 22.39 5.49
N CYS A 131 10.88 22.76 6.14
CA CYS A 131 9.54 22.74 5.51
C CYS A 131 9.50 23.39 4.12
N PRO A 132 10.17 24.54 3.87
CA PRO A 132 10.17 25.19 2.56
C PRO A 132 10.85 24.35 1.47
N ILE A 133 11.79 23.47 1.81
CA ILE A 133 12.54 22.64 0.87
C ILE A 133 12.22 21.13 1.02
N CYS A 134 11.30 20.78 1.90
CA CYS A 134 10.89 19.40 2.14
C CYS A 134 9.73 19.01 1.22
N ASP A 135 9.86 17.91 0.47
CA ASP A 135 8.82 17.43 -0.44
C ASP A 135 7.51 17.04 0.26
N LYS A 136 7.57 16.69 1.55
CA LYS A 136 6.38 16.40 2.36
C LYS A 136 5.63 17.67 2.81
N GLY A 137 6.20 18.86 2.60
CA GLY A 137 5.57 20.13 2.97
C GLY A 137 4.21 20.34 2.29
N GLY A 138 3.14 20.50 3.08
CA GLY A 138 1.76 20.58 2.61
C GLY A 138 0.96 19.27 2.69
N GLU A 139 1.63 18.12 2.86
CA GLU A 139 1.00 16.82 3.11
C GLU A 139 1.66 16.08 4.30
N CYS A 140 2.25 16.84 5.23
CA CYS A 140 3.06 16.30 6.32
C CYS A 140 2.23 16.10 7.61
N PRO A 141 2.04 14.86 8.08
CA PRO A 141 1.39 14.60 9.36
C PRO A 141 2.03 15.33 10.54
N LEU A 142 3.37 15.49 10.56
CA LEU A 142 4.04 16.23 11.64
C LEU A 142 3.64 17.71 11.63
N GLN A 143 3.56 18.37 10.47
CA GLN A 143 3.07 19.75 10.37
C GLN A 143 1.62 19.86 10.89
N ASN A 144 0.73 19.00 10.38
CA ASN A 144 -0.69 19.04 10.73
C ASN A 144 -0.92 18.80 12.23
N LEU A 145 -0.25 17.80 12.81
CA LEU A 145 -0.39 17.50 14.23
C LEU A 145 0.30 18.54 15.12
N THR A 146 1.39 19.17 14.64
CA THR A 146 2.01 20.31 15.36
C THR A 146 1.07 21.50 15.44
N MET A 147 0.35 21.81 14.34
CA MET A 147 -0.65 22.87 14.33
C MET A 147 -1.85 22.56 15.23
N ALA A 148 -2.26 21.28 15.29
CA ALA A 148 -3.45 20.86 16.04
C ALA A 148 -3.18 20.68 17.55
N HIS A 149 -1.98 20.26 17.93
CA HIS A 149 -1.67 19.78 19.29
C HIS A 149 -0.36 20.32 19.87
N GLY A 150 0.44 21.04 19.08
CA GLY A 150 1.74 21.54 19.54
C GLY A 150 1.67 22.93 20.14
N ASN A 151 2.73 23.30 20.85
CA ASN A 151 2.92 24.67 21.31
C ASN A 151 3.28 25.58 20.14
N GLY A 152 2.71 26.77 20.07
CA GLY A 152 3.00 27.77 19.04
C GLY A 152 4.38 28.43 19.16
N VAL A 153 5.12 28.19 20.24
CA VAL A 153 6.42 28.81 20.54
C VAL A 153 7.49 27.75 20.74
N SER A 154 8.62 27.90 20.05
CA SER A 154 9.79 27.04 20.26
C SER A 154 10.60 27.51 21.46
N ARG A 155 10.97 26.56 22.35
CA ARG A 155 11.91 26.77 23.44
C ARG A 155 13.34 26.32 23.10
N MET A 156 13.53 25.78 21.87
CA MET A 156 14.78 25.23 21.39
C MET A 156 15.52 26.26 20.51
N TYR A 157 16.82 26.44 20.75
CA TYR A 157 17.66 27.19 19.84
C TYR A 157 18.01 26.37 18.62
N PHE A 158 18.11 27.03 17.46
CA PHE A 158 18.40 26.35 16.20
C PHE A 158 19.73 25.58 16.23
N ASP A 159 20.78 26.19 16.79
CA ASP A 159 22.12 25.61 16.86
C ASP A 159 22.23 24.39 17.80
N ASP A 160 21.23 24.20 18.69
CA ASP A 160 21.15 23.02 19.55
C ASP A 160 20.53 21.79 18.85
N LYS A 161 20.00 21.96 17.65
CA LYS A 161 19.47 20.86 16.87
C LYS A 161 20.61 19.95 16.42
N MET A 162 20.30 18.65 16.39
CA MET A 162 21.26 17.65 15.95
C MET A 162 21.36 17.65 14.43
N HIS A 163 22.58 17.73 13.89
CA HIS A 163 22.85 17.65 12.47
C HIS A 163 23.33 16.25 12.08
N LEU A 164 22.61 15.63 11.15
CA LEU A 164 22.90 14.31 10.58
C LEU A 164 23.04 14.42 9.05
N ASN A 165 23.52 13.35 8.42
CA ASN A 165 23.66 13.32 6.98
C ASN A 165 22.30 13.47 6.27
N LYS A 166 22.25 14.44 5.37
CA LYS A 166 21.14 14.66 4.45
C LYS A 166 21.37 13.94 3.13
N HIS A 167 20.30 13.67 2.39
CA HIS A 167 20.37 13.14 1.03
C HIS A 167 21.15 11.83 0.89
N TYR A 168 21.04 10.97 1.90
CA TYR A 168 21.68 9.67 1.87
C TYR A 168 20.88 8.72 0.97
N PRO A 169 21.48 8.20 -0.13
CA PRO A 169 20.80 7.19 -0.95
C PRO A 169 20.75 5.88 -0.16
N LEU A 170 19.55 5.37 0.07
CA LEU A 170 19.36 4.01 0.61
C LEU A 170 19.51 2.96 -0.48
N GLY A 171 19.16 3.31 -1.71
CA GLY A 171 19.26 2.55 -2.95
C GLY A 171 19.06 3.50 -4.11
N ASP A 172 18.79 2.97 -5.29
CA ASP A 172 18.68 3.77 -6.52
C ASP A 172 17.43 4.67 -6.54
N LEU A 173 16.36 4.25 -5.90
CA LEU A 173 15.05 4.90 -5.97
C LEU A 173 14.75 5.80 -4.77
N ILE A 174 15.27 5.48 -3.60
CA ILE A 174 14.86 6.09 -2.32
C ILE A 174 16.02 6.81 -1.65
N TYR A 175 15.76 8.06 -1.26
CA TYR A 175 16.67 8.90 -0.50
C TYR A 175 16.17 9.09 0.94
N LEU A 176 17.11 9.05 1.89
CA LEU A 176 16.87 9.32 3.30
C LEU A 176 17.48 10.66 3.72
N ASP A 177 16.66 11.53 4.31
CA ASP A 177 17.12 12.66 5.08
C ASP A 177 17.02 12.30 6.57
N ARG A 178 18.16 12.04 7.18
CA ARG A 178 18.24 11.54 8.56
C ARG A 178 17.78 12.56 9.60
N GLU A 179 17.97 13.85 9.33
CA GLU A 179 17.53 14.91 10.25
C GLU A 179 16.00 15.01 10.32
N ARG A 180 15.29 14.71 9.21
CA ARG A 180 13.83 14.75 9.16
C ARG A 180 13.17 13.54 9.79
N CYS A 181 13.92 12.46 10.01
CA CYS A 181 13.40 11.21 10.55
C CYS A 181 12.96 11.37 12.01
N ILE A 182 11.68 11.05 12.31
CA ILE A 182 11.13 11.03 13.68
C ILE A 182 11.19 9.65 14.34
N GLN A 183 11.94 8.73 13.78
CA GLN A 183 12.24 7.41 14.33
C GLN A 183 11.00 6.56 14.64
N CYS A 184 9.96 6.67 13.83
CA CYS A 184 8.66 6.02 14.06
C CYS A 184 8.60 4.54 13.66
N ALA A 185 9.64 3.99 13.05
CA ALA A 185 9.78 2.61 12.56
C ALA A 185 8.75 2.16 11.50
N ARG A 186 7.91 3.02 10.92
CA ARG A 186 6.94 2.59 9.90
C ARG A 186 7.61 1.92 8.70
N CYS A 187 8.71 2.47 8.19
CA CYS A 187 9.42 1.93 7.03
C CYS A 187 10.06 0.56 7.32
N ILE A 188 10.66 0.38 8.49
CA ILE A 188 11.24 -0.90 8.91
C ILE A 188 10.14 -1.95 9.02
N ARG A 189 9.07 -1.66 9.76
CA ARG A 189 7.95 -2.59 9.95
C ARG A 189 7.22 -2.91 8.66
N PHE A 190 7.12 -1.96 7.73
CA PHE A 190 6.55 -2.22 6.41
C PHE A 190 7.36 -3.27 5.66
N GLN A 191 8.69 -3.15 5.66
CA GLN A 191 9.54 -4.13 4.99
C GLN A 191 9.47 -5.50 5.68
N ASP A 192 9.48 -5.54 6.99
CA ASP A 192 9.42 -6.78 7.77
C ASP A 192 8.02 -7.43 7.73
N GLU A 193 6.99 -6.71 8.15
CA GLU A 193 5.63 -7.25 8.35
C GLU A 193 4.88 -7.44 7.02
N ILE A 194 4.92 -6.44 6.13
CA ILE A 194 4.11 -6.43 4.90
C ILE A 194 4.85 -7.07 3.72
N VAL A 195 6.06 -6.61 3.43
CA VAL A 195 6.86 -7.15 2.31
C VAL A 195 7.48 -8.49 2.69
N GLY A 196 7.95 -8.60 3.94
CA GLY A 196 8.66 -9.74 4.45
C GLY A 196 10.12 -9.79 4.03
N ASP A 197 10.73 -8.63 3.89
CA ASP A 197 12.11 -8.43 3.51
C ASP A 197 12.73 -7.40 4.47
N ASP A 198 13.48 -7.84 5.46
CA ASP A 198 14.01 -7.03 6.58
C ASP A 198 15.28 -6.24 6.21
N VAL A 199 15.28 -5.63 5.05
CA VAL A 199 16.42 -4.85 4.50
C VAL A 199 16.67 -3.53 5.22
N LEU A 200 15.73 -3.02 6.01
CA LEU A 200 15.87 -1.79 6.78
C LEU A 200 15.97 -2.08 8.27
N ALA A 201 16.91 -1.44 8.94
CA ALA A 201 17.09 -1.59 10.38
C ALA A 201 17.42 -0.27 11.07
N PHE A 202 17.26 -0.25 12.40
CA PHE A 202 17.81 0.80 13.23
C PHE A 202 19.29 0.55 13.51
N HIS A 203 20.07 1.62 13.45
CA HIS A 203 21.46 1.67 13.87
C HIS A 203 21.62 2.77 14.90
N GLU A 204 22.49 2.55 15.89
CA GLU A 204 22.69 3.44 17.03
C GLU A 204 21.49 3.50 18.01
N ARG A 205 21.46 4.50 18.89
CA ARG A 205 20.41 4.72 19.90
C ARG A 205 20.28 6.18 20.31
N GLY A 206 19.17 6.50 20.97
CA GLY A 206 18.87 7.86 21.43
C GLY A 206 18.79 8.84 20.26
N ARG A 207 19.34 10.04 20.41
CA ARG A 207 19.32 11.07 19.35
C ARG A 207 20.10 10.69 18.08
N ARG A 208 21.01 9.71 18.18
CA ARG A 208 21.80 9.21 17.02
C ARG A 208 21.14 8.05 16.28
N LEU A 209 19.98 7.60 16.73
CA LEU A 209 19.26 6.50 16.09
C LEU A 209 18.99 6.84 14.63
N GLN A 210 19.40 5.95 13.72
CA GLN A 210 19.33 6.13 12.27
C GLN A 210 18.70 4.90 11.61
N ILE A 211 18.09 5.11 10.47
CA ILE A 211 17.69 4.03 9.56
C ILE A 211 18.89 3.72 8.66
N ILE A 212 19.21 2.46 8.54
CA ILE A 212 20.22 1.93 7.61
C ILE A 212 19.63 0.81 6.78
N THR A 213 20.28 0.49 5.67
CA THR A 213 20.02 -0.74 4.91
C THR A 213 21.01 -1.82 5.32
N ASN A 214 20.53 -3.07 5.41
CA ASN A 214 21.32 -4.26 5.71
C ASN A 214 21.66 -5.06 4.45
N SER A 215 21.20 -4.62 3.27
CA SER A 215 21.38 -5.32 1.99
C SER A 215 22.53 -4.73 1.17
N ASP A 216 23.10 -5.59 0.29
CA ASP A 216 24.02 -5.22 -0.77
C ASP A 216 23.56 -5.96 -2.05
N PRO A 217 23.16 -5.24 -3.12
CA PRO A 217 23.06 -3.78 -3.23
C PRO A 217 22.05 -3.19 -2.22
N GLY A 218 22.06 -1.89 -1.98
CA GLY A 218 21.28 -1.19 -0.95
C GLY A 218 19.79 -1.53 -0.88
N PHE A 219 18.94 -0.54 -0.64
CA PHE A 219 17.48 -0.73 -0.53
C PHE A 219 16.87 -1.00 -1.91
N ASP A 220 16.90 -2.27 -2.32
CA ASP A 220 16.45 -2.76 -3.62
C ASP A 220 15.35 -3.82 -3.42
N THR A 221 14.13 -3.37 -3.17
CA THR A 221 12.94 -4.22 -3.05
C THR A 221 11.88 -3.76 -4.03
N TYR A 222 10.99 -4.65 -4.44
CA TYR A 222 9.91 -4.34 -5.41
C TYR A 222 8.84 -3.38 -4.86
N PHE A 223 8.95 -2.97 -3.58
CA PHE A 223 7.96 -2.14 -2.88
C PHE A 223 8.58 -0.96 -2.12
N SER A 224 9.82 -0.60 -2.43
CA SER A 224 10.57 0.44 -1.72
C SER A 224 9.82 1.78 -1.66
N GLY A 225 9.15 2.15 -2.75
CA GLY A 225 8.41 3.41 -2.87
C GLY A 225 7.28 3.59 -1.86
N ASN A 226 6.65 2.51 -1.37
CA ASN A 226 5.60 2.62 -0.36
C ASN A 226 6.11 3.18 0.97
N THR A 227 7.40 3.02 1.27
CA THR A 227 8.01 3.59 2.48
C THR A 227 7.94 5.12 2.49
N THR A 228 7.92 5.77 1.32
CA THR A 228 7.78 7.22 1.20
C THR A 228 6.34 7.68 1.46
N ASP A 229 5.36 6.87 1.10
CA ASP A 229 3.94 7.17 1.33
C ASP A 229 3.61 7.11 2.81
N ILE A 230 4.00 6.01 3.48
CA ILE A 230 3.72 5.78 4.90
C ILE A 230 4.63 6.57 5.84
N CYS A 231 5.73 7.16 5.34
CA CYS A 231 6.59 8.01 6.15
C CYS A 231 5.82 9.27 6.56
N PRO A 232 5.63 9.52 7.88
CA PRO A 232 4.83 10.66 8.34
C PRO A 232 5.54 12.01 8.20
N VAL A 233 6.77 12.00 7.69
CA VAL A 233 7.61 13.18 7.48
C VAL A 233 8.34 13.07 6.14
N GLY A 234 9.07 14.11 5.74
CA GLY A 234 9.87 14.11 4.51
C GLY A 234 11.26 13.49 4.66
N ALA A 235 11.40 12.47 5.52
CA ALA A 235 12.65 11.76 5.68
C ALA A 235 12.93 10.81 4.51
N LEU A 236 11.94 10.04 4.10
CA LEU A 236 12.04 9.18 2.91
C LEU A 236 11.37 9.87 1.72
N THR A 237 12.09 9.99 0.63
CA THR A 237 11.64 10.63 -0.62
C THR A 237 12.10 9.81 -1.82
N THR A 238 11.31 9.82 -2.89
CA THR A 238 11.72 9.18 -4.15
C THR A 238 12.65 10.10 -4.92
N GLY A 239 13.69 9.54 -5.53
CA GLY A 239 14.60 10.30 -6.41
C GLY A 239 13.89 10.94 -7.60
N ASP A 240 12.86 10.29 -8.10
CA ASP A 240 12.09 10.72 -9.27
C ASP A 240 11.21 11.96 -9.01
N PHE A 241 10.50 12.00 -7.90
CA PHE A 241 9.61 13.12 -7.57
C PHE A 241 10.32 14.27 -6.85
N ARG A 242 11.45 13.99 -6.22
CA ARG A 242 12.15 14.95 -5.35
C ARG A 242 12.29 16.32 -5.99
N PHE A 243 11.80 17.36 -5.30
CA PHE A 243 11.72 18.74 -5.76
C PHE A 243 10.90 18.96 -7.05
N GLY A 244 10.09 18.00 -7.44
CA GLY A 244 9.32 18.02 -8.69
C GLY A 244 8.11 18.93 -8.68
N ALA A 245 7.39 18.99 -7.57
CA ALA A 245 6.20 19.83 -7.37
C ALA A 245 5.83 19.94 -5.89
N ARG A 246 4.92 20.87 -5.58
CA ARG A 246 4.25 20.93 -4.28
C ARG A 246 2.89 20.22 -4.35
N PRO A 247 2.39 19.63 -3.25
CA PRO A 247 1.11 18.90 -3.26
C PRO A 247 -0.07 19.73 -3.81
N TRP A 248 -0.13 21.01 -3.49
CA TRP A 248 -1.20 21.90 -3.95
C TRP A 248 -1.11 22.30 -5.44
N GLU A 249 0.00 22.00 -6.11
CA GLU A 249 0.17 22.20 -7.56
C GLU A 249 -0.28 20.98 -8.37
N LEU A 250 -0.58 19.87 -7.69
CA LEU A 250 -0.89 18.59 -8.32
C LEU A 250 -2.40 18.40 -8.48
N THR A 251 -2.76 17.79 -9.59
CA THR A 251 -4.11 17.28 -9.83
C THR A 251 -4.04 15.76 -9.83
N GLU A 252 -4.87 15.13 -8.99
CA GLU A 252 -4.94 13.69 -8.89
C GLU A 252 -5.93 13.11 -9.90
N VAL A 253 -5.48 12.18 -10.72
CA VAL A 253 -6.30 11.49 -11.74
C VAL A 253 -6.34 10.00 -11.41
N PRO A 254 -7.51 9.44 -11.07
CA PRO A 254 -7.66 8.00 -10.84
C PRO A 254 -7.30 7.19 -12.09
N SER A 255 -6.57 6.10 -11.90
CA SER A 255 -6.17 5.23 -13.00
C SER A 255 -5.93 3.79 -12.50
N ILE A 256 -5.53 2.92 -13.42
CA ILE A 256 -5.11 1.54 -13.17
C ILE A 256 -3.74 1.36 -13.80
N SER A 257 -2.86 0.61 -13.14
CA SER A 257 -1.53 0.28 -13.64
C SER A 257 -1.62 -0.58 -14.90
N PRO A 258 -0.92 -0.21 -15.99
CA PRO A 258 -0.88 -1.01 -17.21
C PRO A 258 0.26 -2.04 -17.24
N TRP A 259 1.05 -2.15 -16.16
CA TRP A 259 2.33 -2.85 -16.19
C TRP A 259 2.23 -4.36 -16.02
N ASP A 260 1.17 -4.82 -15.36
CA ASP A 260 0.97 -6.24 -15.10
C ASP A 260 -0.51 -6.61 -14.92
N ALA A 261 -0.77 -7.90 -14.73
CA ALA A 261 -2.12 -8.45 -14.64
C ALA A 261 -2.85 -8.14 -13.32
N ALA A 262 -2.16 -7.59 -12.31
CA ALA A 262 -2.82 -7.25 -11.05
C ALA A 262 -3.76 -6.06 -11.20
N GLY A 263 -3.46 -5.16 -12.13
CA GLY A 263 -4.27 -3.97 -12.35
C GLY A 263 -4.32 -3.07 -11.10
N GLU A 264 -3.16 -2.80 -10.50
CA GLU A 264 -3.05 -1.99 -9.29
C GLU A 264 -3.79 -0.67 -9.44
N ASN A 265 -4.62 -0.32 -8.48
CA ASN A 265 -5.38 0.93 -8.46
C ASN A 265 -4.46 2.07 -8.03
N ILE A 266 -4.38 3.11 -8.87
CA ILE A 266 -3.44 4.21 -8.72
C ILE A 266 -4.11 5.57 -8.88
N SER A 267 -3.45 6.61 -8.36
CA SER A 267 -3.69 8.01 -8.69
C SER A 267 -2.45 8.57 -9.39
N LEU A 268 -2.65 9.19 -10.53
CA LEU A 268 -1.62 9.91 -11.25
C LEU A 268 -1.62 11.36 -10.77
N SER A 269 -0.59 11.76 -10.02
CA SER A 269 -0.42 13.16 -9.63
C SER A 269 0.19 13.95 -10.79
N THR A 270 -0.60 14.80 -11.41
CA THR A 270 -0.22 15.53 -12.62
C THR A 270 -0.07 17.03 -12.38
N ARG A 271 0.76 17.68 -13.17
CA ARG A 271 0.91 19.14 -13.23
C ARG A 271 1.11 19.59 -14.66
N LEU A 272 0.58 20.77 -15.02
CA LEU A 272 0.89 21.41 -16.29
C LEU A 272 2.38 21.81 -16.33
N ASP A 273 3.08 21.37 -17.36
CA ASP A 273 4.52 21.63 -17.50
C ASP A 273 4.80 22.49 -18.74
N ARG A 274 5.40 23.67 -18.50
CA ARG A 274 5.71 24.62 -19.55
C ARG A 274 6.77 24.09 -20.53
N HIS A 275 7.70 23.25 -20.05
CA HIS A 275 8.72 22.65 -20.90
C HIS A 275 8.16 21.63 -21.89
N PHE A 276 6.94 21.13 -21.63
CA PHE A 276 6.21 20.23 -22.53
C PHE A 276 5.00 20.89 -23.21
N GLY A 277 5.13 22.19 -23.50
CA GLY A 277 4.09 22.94 -24.23
C GLY A 277 2.80 23.13 -23.44
N GLY A 278 2.85 23.17 -22.12
CA GLY A 278 1.69 23.36 -21.25
C GLY A 278 0.79 22.13 -21.11
N LYS A 279 1.26 20.95 -21.50
CA LYS A 279 0.54 19.68 -21.31
C LYS A 279 0.65 19.18 -19.87
N ALA A 280 -0.37 18.43 -19.43
CA ALA A 280 -0.31 17.75 -18.16
C ALA A 280 0.74 16.64 -18.19
N MET A 281 1.62 16.65 -17.17
CA MET A 281 2.69 15.68 -17.01
C MET A 281 2.52 14.94 -15.69
N ILE A 282 2.70 13.63 -15.71
CA ILE A 282 2.73 12.81 -14.49
C ILE A 282 4.00 13.17 -13.73
N LYS A 283 3.84 13.61 -12.49
CA LYS A 283 4.94 13.94 -11.58
C LYS A 283 5.24 12.80 -10.60
N ARG A 284 4.21 12.11 -10.12
CA ARG A 284 4.32 10.89 -9.30
C ARG A 284 3.10 9.99 -9.48
N VAL A 285 3.26 8.74 -9.11
CA VAL A 285 2.17 7.76 -9.03
C VAL A 285 1.98 7.38 -7.58
N MET A 286 0.74 7.49 -7.08
CA MET A 286 0.36 7.18 -5.72
C MET A 286 -0.61 6.00 -5.69
N PRO A 287 -0.60 5.17 -4.63
CA PRO A 287 -1.60 4.12 -4.48
C PRO A 287 -2.98 4.71 -4.24
N ARG A 288 -4.00 4.09 -4.83
CA ARG A 288 -5.41 4.31 -4.54
C ARG A 288 -5.97 3.06 -3.89
N GLN A 289 -6.61 3.22 -2.74
CA GLN A 289 -7.08 2.10 -1.93
C GLN A 289 -8.08 1.22 -2.68
N ASN A 290 -7.78 -0.09 -2.72
CA ASN A 290 -8.69 -1.14 -3.15
C ASN A 290 -8.34 -2.44 -2.42
N GLU A 291 -9.16 -2.81 -1.42
CA GLU A 291 -8.89 -3.98 -0.56
C GLU A 291 -8.86 -5.30 -1.34
N TYR A 292 -9.57 -5.40 -2.46
CA TYR A 292 -9.62 -6.61 -3.29
C TYR A 292 -8.43 -6.77 -4.22
N VAL A 293 -7.75 -5.68 -4.60
CA VAL A 293 -6.64 -5.71 -5.57
C VAL A 293 -5.30 -5.47 -4.88
N ASN A 294 -5.04 -4.24 -4.45
CA ASN A 294 -3.73 -3.80 -3.97
C ASN A 294 -3.75 -3.23 -2.54
N GLU A 295 -4.86 -3.33 -1.82
CA GLU A 295 -5.06 -2.67 -0.54
C GLU A 295 -4.72 -1.16 -0.66
N ILE A 296 -3.58 -0.76 -0.11
CA ILE A 296 -3.05 0.62 -0.19
C ILE A 296 -1.60 0.63 -0.70
N TRP A 297 -1.15 -0.47 -1.30
CA TRP A 297 0.22 -0.65 -1.75
C TRP A 297 0.31 -0.65 -3.28
N ILE A 298 1.43 -0.24 -3.83
CA ILE A 298 1.75 -0.41 -5.25
C ILE A 298 3.20 -0.87 -5.41
N SER A 299 3.46 -1.64 -6.46
CA SER A 299 4.82 -2.05 -6.80
C SER A 299 5.67 -0.87 -7.30
N ASP A 300 6.98 -0.98 -7.14
CA ASP A 300 7.92 0.02 -7.66
C ASP A 300 7.87 0.05 -9.20
N LYS A 301 7.59 -1.08 -9.85
CA LYS A 301 7.33 -1.19 -11.28
C LYS A 301 6.17 -0.26 -11.70
N THR A 302 5.07 -0.27 -10.96
CA THR A 302 3.93 0.62 -11.18
C THR A 302 4.27 2.07 -10.85
N ARG A 303 4.94 2.31 -9.72
CA ARG A 303 5.25 3.65 -9.23
C ARG A 303 6.19 4.41 -10.16
N PHE A 304 7.24 3.79 -10.63
CA PHE A 304 8.30 4.44 -11.39
C PHE A 304 8.20 4.20 -12.90
N GLY A 305 7.33 3.31 -13.36
CA GLY A 305 7.21 2.94 -14.76
C GLY A 305 6.61 4.01 -15.69
N HIS A 306 6.11 5.13 -15.19
CA HIS A 306 5.37 6.14 -15.97
C HIS A 306 6.21 6.97 -16.95
N HIS A 307 7.53 6.87 -16.89
CA HIS A 307 8.44 7.69 -17.71
C HIS A 307 8.28 7.51 -19.22
N PHE A 308 7.77 6.35 -19.69
CA PHE A 308 7.49 6.15 -21.10
C PHE A 308 6.51 7.18 -21.68
N THR A 309 5.64 7.78 -20.85
CA THR A 309 4.65 8.78 -21.30
C THR A 309 5.28 10.05 -21.84
N ARG A 310 6.51 10.33 -21.46
CA ARG A 310 7.29 11.51 -21.85
C ARG A 310 8.54 11.17 -22.66
N SER A 311 8.65 9.94 -23.16
CA SER A 311 9.77 9.54 -24.03
C SER A 311 9.73 10.26 -25.36
N ASP A 312 10.89 10.74 -25.82
CA ASP A 312 11.05 11.36 -27.14
C ASP A 312 10.75 10.39 -28.30
N ASN A 313 10.85 9.07 -28.04
CA ASN A 313 10.53 8.02 -28.98
C ASN A 313 9.03 7.77 -29.12
N ARG A 314 8.19 8.44 -28.32
CA ARG A 314 6.74 8.26 -28.37
C ARG A 314 6.17 8.91 -29.65
N LEU A 315 5.35 8.15 -30.38
CA LEU A 315 4.64 8.67 -31.54
C LEU A 315 3.63 9.74 -31.09
N SER A 316 3.92 10.99 -31.36
CA SER A 316 3.08 12.15 -31.01
C SER A 316 2.26 12.69 -32.19
N LYS A 317 2.52 12.20 -33.40
CA LYS A 317 1.89 12.66 -34.63
C LYS A 317 1.42 11.47 -35.46
N ILE A 318 0.30 11.67 -36.14
CA ILE A 318 -0.22 10.70 -37.08
C ILE A 318 0.65 10.72 -38.32
N GLN A 319 1.06 9.54 -38.78
CA GLN A 319 1.90 9.38 -39.96
C GLN A 319 1.31 8.35 -40.91
N ILE A 320 1.30 8.66 -42.19
CA ILE A 320 0.96 7.74 -43.26
C ILE A 320 2.20 7.43 -44.07
N ARG A 321 2.43 6.14 -44.33
CA ARG A 321 3.54 5.67 -45.16
C ARG A 321 3.23 5.91 -46.64
N LYS A 322 4.15 6.58 -47.34
CA LYS A 322 4.12 6.75 -48.80
C LYS A 322 5.44 6.23 -49.36
N GLY A 323 5.39 5.03 -49.94
CA GLY A 323 6.59 4.33 -50.36
C GLY A 323 7.50 3.97 -49.17
N SER A 324 8.74 4.45 -49.17
CA SER A 324 9.71 4.26 -48.11
C SER A 324 9.60 5.30 -46.97
N ASN A 325 8.89 6.43 -47.21
CA ASN A 325 8.88 7.56 -46.28
C ASN A 325 7.58 7.68 -45.55
N PHE A 326 7.63 8.21 -44.29
CA PHE A 326 6.46 8.58 -43.51
C PHE A 326 6.18 10.07 -43.66
N SER A 327 4.90 10.43 -43.84
CA SER A 327 4.45 11.84 -43.88
C SER A 327 3.40 12.08 -42.83
N GLU A 328 3.43 13.25 -42.18
CA GLU A 328 2.38 13.67 -41.24
C GLU A 328 1.01 13.71 -41.92
N SER A 329 -0.01 13.35 -41.18
CA SER A 329 -1.40 13.33 -41.64
C SER A 329 -2.35 13.90 -40.57
N THR A 330 -3.58 14.19 -40.96
CA THR A 330 -4.66 14.54 -40.08
C THR A 330 -5.51 13.32 -39.73
N TRP A 331 -6.25 13.36 -38.62
CA TRP A 331 -7.19 12.30 -38.24
C TRP A 331 -8.20 12.00 -39.36
N ASP A 332 -8.85 13.02 -39.93
CA ASP A 332 -9.85 12.87 -40.99
C ASP A 332 -9.29 12.17 -42.21
N SER A 333 -8.10 12.60 -42.65
CA SER A 333 -7.43 11.98 -43.82
C SER A 333 -7.05 10.53 -43.54
N THR A 334 -6.58 10.24 -42.34
CA THR A 334 -6.19 8.90 -41.93
C THR A 334 -7.39 7.98 -41.79
N PHE A 335 -8.46 8.42 -41.13
CA PHE A 335 -9.68 7.63 -41.03
C PHE A 335 -10.29 7.31 -42.38
N LYS A 336 -10.31 8.26 -43.32
CA LYS A 336 -10.76 8.01 -44.68
C LYS A 336 -9.90 6.96 -45.41
N ALA A 337 -8.60 7.03 -45.26
CA ALA A 337 -7.67 6.07 -45.84
C ALA A 337 -7.85 4.66 -45.24
N VAL A 338 -7.91 4.56 -43.92
CA VAL A 338 -8.12 3.29 -43.21
C VAL A 338 -9.46 2.69 -43.56
N ALA A 339 -10.55 3.46 -43.51
CA ALA A 339 -11.90 2.99 -43.83
C ALA A 339 -11.99 2.49 -45.27
N LYS A 340 -11.33 3.16 -46.21
CA LYS A 340 -11.25 2.71 -47.62
C LYS A 340 -10.56 1.34 -47.71
N THR A 341 -9.37 1.20 -47.11
CA THR A 341 -8.60 -0.05 -47.10
C THR A 341 -9.37 -1.22 -46.48
N LEU A 342 -10.03 -0.99 -45.33
CA LEU A 342 -10.84 -2.01 -44.67
C LEU A 342 -12.05 -2.45 -45.47
N LYS A 343 -12.72 -1.51 -46.18
CA LYS A 343 -13.82 -1.85 -47.08
C LYS A 343 -13.37 -2.64 -48.32
N GLU A 344 -12.22 -2.28 -48.90
CA GLU A 344 -11.61 -2.96 -50.03
C GLU A 344 -11.14 -4.38 -49.67
N ALA A 345 -10.84 -4.64 -48.38
CA ALA A 345 -10.48 -5.96 -47.89
C ALA A 345 -11.63 -6.99 -47.92
N ASN A 346 -12.87 -6.53 -48.09
CA ASN A 346 -14.08 -7.34 -48.29
C ASN A 346 -14.19 -8.56 -47.35
N GLY A 347 -14.11 -8.31 -46.04
CA GLY A 347 -14.17 -9.34 -44.98
C GLY A 347 -12.85 -10.05 -44.67
N SER A 348 -11.79 -9.85 -45.48
CA SER A 348 -10.45 -10.40 -45.19
C SER A 348 -9.73 -9.52 -44.19
N VAL A 349 -10.33 -9.36 -43.02
CA VAL A 349 -9.82 -8.52 -41.92
C VAL A 349 -9.53 -9.41 -40.69
N ALA A 350 -8.37 -9.21 -40.09
CA ALA A 350 -7.98 -9.84 -38.83
C ALA A 350 -7.51 -8.80 -37.84
N ALA A 351 -7.74 -9.04 -36.56
CA ALA A 351 -7.21 -8.20 -35.50
C ALA A 351 -6.40 -9.01 -34.50
N ILE A 352 -5.34 -8.38 -33.99
CA ILE A 352 -4.54 -8.90 -32.91
C ILE A 352 -4.43 -7.80 -31.84
N ALA A 353 -4.86 -8.09 -30.63
CA ALA A 353 -4.80 -7.20 -29.49
C ALA A 353 -3.70 -7.58 -28.51
N GLY A 354 -3.15 -6.61 -27.81
CA GLY A 354 -2.20 -6.83 -26.71
C GLY A 354 -2.88 -6.83 -25.35
N GLY A 355 -2.21 -7.35 -24.34
CA GLY A 355 -2.73 -7.46 -22.97
C GLY A 355 -2.88 -6.13 -22.22
N SER A 356 -2.38 -5.01 -22.76
CA SER A 356 -2.54 -3.67 -22.17
C SER A 356 -3.73 -2.89 -22.70
N ALA A 357 -4.53 -3.47 -23.61
CA ALA A 357 -5.79 -2.89 -24.06
C ALA A 357 -6.87 -3.02 -22.98
N THR A 358 -7.76 -2.03 -22.88
CA THR A 358 -8.91 -2.12 -21.97
C THR A 358 -9.96 -3.11 -22.50
N ASN A 359 -10.85 -3.58 -21.63
CA ASN A 359 -11.95 -4.44 -22.08
C ASN A 359 -12.86 -3.75 -23.11
N GLU A 360 -13.04 -2.42 -22.96
CA GLU A 360 -13.79 -1.59 -23.89
C GLU A 360 -13.11 -1.55 -25.27
N ASP A 361 -11.78 -1.32 -25.31
CA ASP A 361 -11.01 -1.33 -26.55
C ASP A 361 -11.09 -2.70 -27.25
N LEU A 362 -11.00 -3.79 -26.48
CA LEU A 362 -11.10 -5.15 -27.00
C LEU A 362 -12.51 -5.42 -27.59
N TYR A 363 -13.55 -4.97 -26.90
CA TYR A 363 -14.93 -5.10 -27.35
C TYR A 363 -15.16 -4.33 -28.68
N GLU A 364 -14.76 -3.07 -28.74
CA GLU A 364 -14.89 -2.23 -29.92
C GLU A 364 -14.08 -2.78 -31.11
N LEU A 365 -12.89 -3.31 -30.85
CA LEU A 365 -12.08 -3.96 -31.86
C LEU A 365 -12.78 -5.21 -32.44
N ALA A 366 -13.40 -6.02 -31.58
CA ALA A 366 -14.18 -7.18 -31.98
C ALA A 366 -15.39 -6.77 -32.83
N GLN A 367 -16.14 -5.72 -32.38
CA GLN A 367 -17.28 -5.20 -33.17
C GLN A 367 -16.85 -4.67 -34.53
N LEU A 368 -15.72 -3.98 -34.61
CA LEU A 368 -15.18 -3.47 -35.88
C LEU A 368 -14.89 -4.61 -36.85
N VAL A 369 -14.18 -5.65 -36.40
CA VAL A 369 -13.79 -6.79 -37.27
C VAL A 369 -15.02 -7.56 -37.74
N THR A 370 -15.94 -7.91 -36.84
CA THR A 370 -17.17 -8.65 -37.18
C THR A 370 -18.10 -7.81 -38.08
N GLY A 371 -18.21 -6.50 -37.81
CA GLY A 371 -18.98 -5.57 -38.64
C GLY A 371 -18.45 -5.41 -40.06
N LEU A 372 -17.16 -5.69 -40.29
CA LEU A 372 -16.53 -5.74 -41.61
C LEU A 372 -16.60 -7.13 -42.27
N GLY A 373 -17.26 -8.10 -41.63
CA GLY A 373 -17.39 -9.47 -42.11
C GLY A 373 -16.17 -10.37 -41.85
N GLY A 374 -15.24 -9.90 -40.98
CA GLY A 374 -14.09 -10.70 -40.53
C GLY A 374 -14.45 -11.60 -39.33
N ASP A 375 -13.75 -12.70 -39.20
CA ASP A 375 -13.91 -13.69 -38.12
C ASP A 375 -12.62 -13.99 -37.36
N LYS A 376 -11.52 -13.33 -37.72
CA LYS A 376 -10.20 -13.61 -37.18
C LYS A 376 -9.83 -12.58 -36.11
N LEU A 377 -10.03 -12.96 -34.86
CA LEU A 377 -9.65 -12.20 -33.69
C LEU A 377 -8.62 -12.99 -32.90
N GLY A 378 -7.52 -12.35 -32.53
CA GLY A 378 -6.47 -12.93 -31.71
C GLY A 378 -5.99 -11.98 -30.64
N ALA A 379 -5.52 -12.53 -29.53
CA ALA A 379 -4.80 -11.80 -28.51
C ALA A 379 -3.34 -12.25 -28.49
N TRP A 380 -2.41 -11.32 -28.45
CA TRP A 380 -1.02 -11.65 -28.19
C TRP A 380 -0.81 -11.83 -26.69
N SER A 381 -0.53 -13.06 -26.27
CA SER A 381 -0.08 -13.37 -24.92
C SER A 381 0.99 -14.46 -25.03
N PRO A 382 2.07 -14.41 -24.24
CA PRO A 382 3.05 -15.49 -24.20
C PRO A 382 2.49 -16.82 -23.68
N THR A 383 1.32 -16.78 -23.00
CA THR A 383 0.62 -17.95 -22.47
C THR A 383 -0.80 -18.01 -23.04
N HIS A 384 -1.00 -18.83 -24.09
CA HIS A 384 -2.30 -18.95 -24.74
C HIS A 384 -3.19 -20.10 -24.23
N THR A 385 -2.67 -20.95 -23.35
CA THR A 385 -3.38 -22.12 -22.86
C THR A 385 -4.26 -21.77 -21.66
N GLY A 386 -5.55 -22.10 -21.75
CA GLY A 386 -6.51 -22.03 -20.64
C GLY A 386 -7.49 -20.86 -20.70
N ALA A 387 -7.32 -19.88 -21.59
CA ALA A 387 -8.24 -18.74 -21.70
C ALA A 387 -9.65 -19.20 -22.13
N ASP A 388 -9.73 -20.17 -23.01
CA ASP A 388 -10.98 -20.79 -23.43
C ASP A 388 -11.67 -21.56 -22.30
N LEU A 389 -10.89 -22.21 -21.44
CA LEU A 389 -11.41 -22.88 -20.26
C LEU A 389 -11.97 -21.88 -19.25
N VAL A 390 -11.24 -20.79 -18.97
CA VAL A 390 -11.74 -19.70 -18.10
C VAL A 390 -13.01 -19.07 -18.66
N ALA A 391 -13.09 -18.89 -19.97
CA ALA A 391 -14.31 -18.38 -20.62
C ALA A 391 -15.52 -19.33 -20.47
N GLN A 392 -15.27 -20.64 -20.40
CA GLN A 392 -16.32 -21.66 -20.26
C GLN A 392 -16.78 -21.87 -18.82
N VAL A 393 -15.85 -21.92 -17.86
CA VAL A 393 -16.15 -22.24 -16.47
C VAL A 393 -16.26 -21.02 -15.57
N GLY A 394 -15.80 -19.86 -16.04
CA GLY A 394 -15.69 -18.63 -15.25
C GLY A 394 -14.63 -18.69 -14.17
N LEU A 395 -14.63 -17.70 -13.32
CA LEU A 395 -13.81 -17.68 -12.09
C LEU A 395 -14.71 -18.12 -10.92
N PRO A 396 -14.27 -19.07 -10.09
CA PRO A 396 -15.05 -19.52 -8.95
C PRO A 396 -15.24 -18.40 -7.93
N GLU A 397 -16.35 -18.42 -7.23
CA GLU A 397 -16.58 -17.59 -6.04
C GLU A 397 -15.49 -17.86 -4.99
N GLY A 398 -15.02 -16.82 -4.28
CA GLY A 398 -13.92 -16.94 -3.32
C GLY A 398 -12.51 -17.06 -3.93
N SER A 399 -12.37 -16.85 -5.25
CA SER A 399 -11.05 -16.87 -5.90
C SER A 399 -10.24 -15.58 -5.77
N ASN A 400 -10.78 -14.56 -5.10
CA ASN A 400 -10.04 -13.31 -4.88
C ASN A 400 -8.89 -13.51 -3.91
N LEU A 401 -7.68 -13.08 -4.28
CA LEU A 401 -6.48 -13.19 -3.44
C LEU A 401 -6.63 -12.53 -2.06
N GLY A 402 -7.50 -11.52 -1.96
CA GLY A 402 -7.80 -10.84 -0.70
C GLY A 402 -8.59 -11.67 0.31
N GLU A 403 -9.27 -12.71 -0.14
CA GLU A 403 -10.12 -13.58 0.68
C GLU A 403 -9.40 -14.84 1.14
N LEU A 404 -8.29 -15.19 0.49
CA LEU A 404 -7.51 -16.40 0.82
C LEU A 404 -6.89 -16.33 2.22
N GLY A 405 -6.89 -17.48 2.91
CA GLY A 405 -6.37 -17.61 4.27
C GLY A 405 -6.39 -19.05 4.79
N ALA A 406 -6.71 -19.21 6.07
CA ALA A 406 -6.73 -20.52 6.72
C ALA A 406 -7.71 -21.48 6.02
N GLY A 407 -7.21 -22.67 5.66
CA GLY A 407 -7.94 -23.70 4.93
C GLY A 407 -7.70 -23.69 3.42
N ASP A 408 -7.09 -22.64 2.86
CA ASP A 408 -6.76 -22.55 1.44
C ASP A 408 -5.37 -23.13 1.14
N ALA A 409 -5.20 -23.65 -0.08
CA ALA A 409 -3.93 -24.13 -0.58
C ALA A 409 -3.63 -23.47 -1.94
N ILE A 410 -2.44 -22.87 -2.04
CA ILE A 410 -1.99 -22.12 -3.21
C ILE A 410 -0.72 -22.78 -3.75
N LEU A 411 -0.73 -23.08 -5.04
CA LEU A 411 0.43 -23.60 -5.77
C LEU A 411 0.82 -22.63 -6.88
N VAL A 412 2.01 -22.05 -6.77
CA VAL A 412 2.61 -21.22 -7.82
C VAL A 412 3.52 -22.08 -8.68
N ILE A 413 3.25 -22.13 -10.00
CA ILE A 413 3.97 -22.98 -10.94
C ILE A 413 4.69 -22.11 -11.97
N ALA A 414 6.02 -22.29 -12.08
CA ALA A 414 6.88 -21.76 -13.14
C ALA A 414 6.75 -20.23 -13.37
N SER A 415 6.48 -19.47 -12.29
CA SER A 415 6.38 -18.00 -12.33
C SER A 415 7.38 -17.36 -11.38
N ASP A 416 7.97 -16.26 -11.78
CA ASP A 416 8.69 -15.31 -10.94
C ASP A 416 7.77 -14.11 -10.66
N LEU A 417 6.93 -14.26 -9.64
CA LEU A 417 5.90 -13.24 -9.34
C LEU A 417 6.49 -11.89 -8.94
N GLU A 418 7.71 -11.83 -8.44
CA GLU A 418 8.35 -10.55 -8.09
C GLU A 418 8.63 -9.73 -9.33
N GLU A 419 9.03 -10.39 -10.42
CA GLU A 419 9.25 -9.73 -11.72
C GLU A 419 7.97 -9.57 -12.54
N GLU A 420 7.13 -10.61 -12.58
CA GLU A 420 5.95 -10.65 -13.44
C GLU A 420 4.80 -9.81 -12.87
N VAL A 421 4.39 -10.09 -11.62
CA VAL A 421 3.24 -9.46 -10.95
C VAL A 421 3.54 -9.26 -9.46
N PRO A 422 4.38 -8.29 -9.09
CA PRO A 422 4.84 -8.08 -7.72
C PRO A 422 3.69 -8.01 -6.70
N MET A 423 2.58 -7.36 -7.07
CA MET A 423 1.43 -7.23 -6.18
C MET A 423 0.83 -8.59 -5.80
N TRP A 424 0.77 -9.55 -6.71
CA TRP A 424 0.29 -10.89 -6.37
C TRP A 424 1.23 -11.59 -5.39
N ARG A 425 2.54 -11.39 -5.51
CA ARG A 425 3.51 -11.90 -4.53
C ARG A 425 3.19 -11.38 -3.12
N LEU A 426 2.90 -10.08 -3.00
CA LEU A 426 2.52 -9.46 -1.72
C LEU A 426 1.20 -10.05 -1.18
N ARG A 427 0.19 -10.19 -2.04
CA ARG A 427 -1.12 -10.76 -1.66
C ARG A 427 -1.01 -12.24 -1.23
N LEU A 428 -0.16 -13.03 -1.88
CA LEU A 428 0.10 -14.43 -1.49
C LEU A 428 0.81 -14.52 -0.14
N LYS A 429 1.75 -13.61 0.15
CA LYS A 429 2.33 -13.50 1.49
C LYS A 429 1.25 -13.20 2.53
N THR A 430 0.40 -12.23 2.28
CA THR A 430 -0.71 -11.90 3.19
C THR A 430 -1.65 -13.09 3.40
N ALA A 431 -1.95 -13.86 2.35
CA ALA A 431 -2.75 -15.07 2.47
C ALA A 431 -2.05 -16.14 3.34
N GLN A 432 -0.73 -16.31 3.17
CA GLN A 432 0.09 -17.22 3.99
C GLN A 432 0.11 -16.78 5.46
N ASP A 433 0.25 -15.49 5.74
CA ASP A 433 0.22 -14.94 7.10
C ASP A 433 -1.15 -15.18 7.77
N ARG A 434 -2.23 -15.22 6.97
CA ARG A 434 -3.58 -15.60 7.40
C ARG A 434 -3.81 -17.12 7.54
N GLY A 435 -2.78 -17.93 7.25
CA GLY A 435 -2.80 -19.39 7.42
C GLY A 435 -3.04 -20.20 6.16
N ALA A 436 -3.01 -19.60 4.97
CA ALA A 436 -3.04 -20.37 3.72
C ALA A 436 -1.76 -21.20 3.51
N TYR A 437 -1.92 -22.37 2.93
CA TYR A 437 -0.79 -23.21 2.57
C TYR A 437 -0.23 -22.78 1.21
N LEU A 438 0.98 -22.20 1.18
CA LEU A 438 1.63 -21.72 -0.04
C LEU A 438 2.81 -22.61 -0.44
N ARG A 439 2.85 -23.02 -1.73
CA ARG A 439 3.96 -23.76 -2.35
C ARG A 439 4.37 -23.14 -3.67
N TRP A 440 5.67 -23.18 -3.91
CA TRP A 440 6.30 -22.73 -5.15
C TRP A 440 6.89 -23.92 -5.89
N TRP A 441 6.55 -24.05 -7.16
CA TRP A 441 7.16 -25.05 -8.05
C TRP A 441 7.84 -24.33 -9.22
N ARG A 442 9.16 -24.30 -9.19
CA ARG A 442 9.97 -23.78 -10.30
C ARG A 442 10.43 -24.94 -11.18
N MET A 443 10.19 -24.85 -12.50
CA MET A 443 10.78 -25.77 -13.47
C MET A 443 12.19 -25.29 -13.84
N GLY A 444 13.23 -25.98 -13.38
CA GLY A 444 14.56 -25.96 -13.99
C GLY A 444 15.61 -24.99 -13.48
N ALA A 445 15.44 -24.28 -12.36
CA ALA A 445 16.56 -23.57 -11.72
C ALA A 445 16.50 -23.71 -10.20
N ILE A 446 17.47 -24.42 -9.65
CA ILE A 446 17.77 -24.38 -8.22
C ILE A 446 18.47 -23.04 -7.97
N LEU A 447 17.71 -21.96 -7.86
CA LEU A 447 18.18 -20.71 -7.30
C LEU A 447 17.69 -20.61 -5.85
N VAL A 448 18.65 -20.54 -5.01
CA VAL A 448 18.69 -20.66 -3.56
C VAL A 448 17.82 -19.60 -2.90
N TRP A 449 16.60 -19.96 -2.54
CA TRP A 449 15.83 -19.26 -1.51
C TRP A 449 16.11 -19.88 -0.15
N LYS A 450 17.31 -19.63 0.39
CA LYS A 450 17.71 -20.15 1.71
C LYS A 450 17.05 -19.45 2.91
N ASN A 451 16.39 -18.32 2.72
CA ASN A 451 15.97 -17.48 3.83
C ASN A 451 14.46 -17.48 4.14
N TRP A 452 13.63 -18.20 3.36
CA TRP A 452 12.17 -18.16 3.49
C TRP A 452 11.50 -19.48 3.89
N LEU A 453 12.27 -20.50 4.21
CA LEU A 453 11.74 -21.69 4.86
C LEU A 453 11.62 -21.41 6.36
N PRO A 454 10.45 -21.64 6.99
CA PRO A 454 10.39 -21.63 8.44
C PRO A 454 11.45 -22.60 8.97
N LYS A 455 12.20 -22.19 9.97
CA LYS A 455 13.28 -22.96 10.61
C LYS A 455 12.78 -24.19 11.39
N THR A 456 11.59 -24.68 11.11
CA THR A 456 11.07 -25.95 11.63
C THR A 456 11.46 -27.09 10.70
N PRO A 457 12.04 -28.17 11.20
CA PRO A 457 12.38 -29.34 10.38
C PRO A 457 11.10 -30.05 9.95
N ILE A 458 10.65 -29.76 8.71
CA ILE A 458 9.58 -30.54 8.08
C ILE A 458 10.22 -31.91 7.74
N SER A 459 9.75 -32.93 8.39
CA SER A 459 10.20 -34.30 8.22
C SER A 459 10.12 -34.76 6.75
N LYS A 460 11.09 -35.55 6.30
CA LYS A 460 11.20 -36.09 4.94
C LYS A 460 9.94 -36.77 4.36
N GLY A 461 8.92 -37.04 5.19
CA GLY A 461 7.66 -37.63 4.78
C GLY A 461 6.72 -36.75 3.96
N VAL A 462 6.80 -35.39 4.11
CA VAL A 462 5.88 -34.45 3.42
C VAL A 462 6.25 -34.28 1.94
N SER A 463 7.53 -34.41 1.59
CA SER A 463 7.98 -34.33 0.19
C SER A 463 7.43 -35.47 -0.68
N LEU A 464 7.28 -36.67 -0.11
CA LEU A 464 6.74 -37.82 -0.84
C LEU A 464 5.24 -37.73 -1.04
N MET A 465 4.48 -37.14 -0.08
CA MET A 465 3.04 -36.95 -0.21
C MET A 465 2.71 -35.90 -1.27
N ALA A 466 3.48 -34.83 -1.38
CA ALA A 466 3.28 -33.78 -2.40
C ALA A 466 3.49 -34.32 -3.82
N GLN A 467 4.54 -35.16 -4.02
CA GLN A 467 4.78 -35.84 -5.30
C GLN A 467 3.67 -36.83 -5.67
N GLN A 468 3.15 -37.57 -4.69
CA GLN A 468 2.03 -38.48 -4.91
C GLN A 468 0.69 -37.76 -5.17
N PHE A 469 0.49 -36.60 -4.56
CA PHE A 469 -0.71 -35.79 -4.77
C PHE A 469 -0.76 -35.19 -6.17
N VAL A 470 0.35 -34.63 -6.66
CA VAL A 470 0.45 -34.07 -8.01
C VAL A 470 0.31 -35.15 -9.07
N MET A 471 0.93 -36.30 -8.89
CA MET A 471 0.76 -37.45 -9.80
C MET A 471 -0.69 -37.98 -9.82
N LYS A 472 -1.41 -37.92 -8.68
CA LYS A 472 -2.83 -38.29 -8.62
C LYS A 472 -3.74 -37.24 -9.23
N LEU A 473 -3.38 -35.95 -9.14
CA LEU A 473 -4.14 -34.86 -9.76
C LEU A 473 -4.01 -34.89 -11.27
N VAL A 474 -2.78 -35.04 -11.79
CA VAL A 474 -2.51 -35.19 -13.23
C VAL A 474 -3.15 -36.47 -13.81
N ALA A 475 -3.14 -37.55 -13.07
CA ALA A 475 -3.79 -38.82 -13.48
C ALA A 475 -5.33 -38.80 -13.39
N ARG A 476 -5.95 -37.75 -12.79
CA ARG A 476 -7.40 -37.55 -12.76
C ARG A 476 -7.85 -36.50 -13.79
N LEU A 477 -6.93 -35.71 -14.36
CA LEU A 477 -7.20 -34.71 -15.38
C LEU A 477 -6.87 -35.21 -16.80
N LEU A 478 -6.21 -36.36 -16.94
CA LEU A 478 -6.02 -37.14 -18.17
C LEU A 478 -6.97 -38.35 -18.17
#